data_b371fc78a63370fb342c87fff74dfcd2
#
_entry.id   b371fc78a63370fb342c87fff74dfcd2
#
_cell.length_a   1.000
_cell.length_b   1.000
_cell.length_c   1.000
_cell.angle_alpha   90.00
_cell.angle_beta   90.00
_cell.angle_gamma   90.00
#
_symmetry.space_group_name_H-M   'P 1'
#
loop_
_entity.id
_entity.type
_entity.pdbx_description
1 polymer ?
#
loop_
_entity_poly.entity_id
_entity_poly.type
_entity_poly.pdbx_seq_one_letter_code
_entity_poly.pdbx_strand_id
1 'polypeptide(L)'
;MHNKPVRSDEPIFWLLFGAGGMTVAMVLPAVLIILLAAGVSSPDLTSGLLNFEQAQGILGNWFVNLVLFGVQATVFFHAFHRLYHSLHDVGIHTTKLHHYVFYGAAMACTFSAMALQLAAYFKLW
;
A
#
# COMPACT_ATOMS: atom_id res chain seq x y z
N MET A 1 -9.42 42.38 -12.49
CA MET A 1 -9.84 40.99 -12.34
C MET A 1 -8.97 40.33 -11.31
N HIS A 2 -9.47 40.06 -10.11
CA HIS A 2 -8.72 39.31 -9.10
C HIS A 2 -8.72 37.83 -9.52
N ASN A 3 -7.58 37.32 -10.00
CA ASN A 3 -7.36 35.89 -10.15
C ASN A 3 -7.44 35.27 -8.75
N LYS A 4 -8.54 34.57 -8.46
CA LYS A 4 -8.61 33.73 -7.26
C LYS A 4 -7.46 32.71 -7.35
N PRO A 5 -6.65 32.57 -6.28
CA PRO A 5 -5.59 31.56 -6.28
C PRO A 5 -6.25 30.19 -6.48
N VAL A 6 -5.81 29.47 -7.52
CA VAL A 6 -6.22 28.08 -7.73
C VAL A 6 -5.69 27.30 -6.52
N ARG A 7 -6.58 26.66 -5.77
CA ARG A 7 -6.18 25.79 -4.67
C ARG A 7 -5.28 24.71 -5.23
N SER A 8 -4.06 24.65 -4.73
CA SER A 8 -3.12 23.57 -5.06
C SER A 8 -3.52 22.32 -4.30
N ASP A 9 -3.59 21.18 -5.00
CA ASP A 9 -3.82 19.86 -4.40
C ASP A 9 -2.51 19.26 -3.82
N GLU A 10 -1.39 19.98 -3.98
CA GLU A 10 -0.06 19.56 -3.52
C GLU A 10 -0.01 19.14 -2.04
N PRO A 11 -0.66 19.83 -1.07
CA PRO A 11 -0.59 19.43 0.33
C PRO A 11 -1.16 18.03 0.59
N ILE A 12 -2.20 17.62 -0.15
CA ILE A 12 -2.82 16.29 -0.02
C ILE A 12 -1.84 15.21 -0.49
N PHE A 13 -1.20 15.44 -1.63
CA PHE A 13 -0.19 14.50 -2.17
C PHE A 13 1.03 14.39 -1.26
N TRP A 14 1.49 15.49 -0.67
CA TRP A 14 2.58 15.49 0.30
C TRP A 14 2.23 14.73 1.58
N LEU A 15 1.01 14.88 2.07
CA LEU A 15 0.53 14.16 3.24
C LEU A 15 0.48 12.65 2.98
N LEU A 16 -0.09 12.23 1.85
CA LEU A 16 -0.15 10.82 1.43
C LEU A 16 1.25 10.22 1.22
N PHE A 17 2.16 11.00 0.62
CA PHE A 17 3.54 10.60 0.45
C PHE A 17 4.26 10.40 1.79
N GLY A 18 4.13 11.35 2.71
CA GLY A 18 4.70 11.27 4.05
C GLY A 18 4.13 10.10 4.85
N ALA A 19 2.81 9.93 4.84
CA ALA A 19 2.14 8.81 5.51
C ALA A 19 2.61 7.46 4.95
N GLY A 20 2.72 7.33 3.62
CA GLY A 20 3.24 6.11 2.98
C GLY A 20 4.68 5.80 3.37
N GLY A 21 5.55 6.82 3.41
CA GLY A 21 6.94 6.65 3.85
C GLY A 21 7.07 6.19 5.30
N MET A 22 6.30 6.77 6.21
CA MET A 22 6.24 6.33 7.60
C MET A 22 5.70 4.90 7.73
N THR A 23 4.66 4.57 6.98
CA THR A 23 4.09 3.21 6.96
C THR A 23 5.13 2.19 6.52
N VAL A 24 5.84 2.44 5.42
CA VAL A 24 6.92 1.57 4.94
C VAL A 24 8.03 1.43 5.98
N ALA A 25 8.46 2.54 6.59
CA ALA A 25 9.57 2.53 7.54
C ALA A 25 9.25 1.84 8.86
N MET A 26 8.00 1.90 9.33
CA MET A 26 7.60 1.36 10.64
C MET A 26 6.89 0.01 10.53
N VAL A 27 5.94 -0.11 9.61
CA VAL A 27 5.09 -1.31 9.51
C VAL A 27 5.82 -2.45 8.81
N LEU A 28 6.52 -2.18 7.72
CA LEU A 28 7.20 -3.23 6.95
C LEU A 28 8.28 -3.98 7.75
N PRO A 29 9.21 -3.31 8.47
CA PRO A 29 10.17 -4.02 9.32
C PRO A 29 9.49 -4.82 10.42
N ALA A 30 8.44 -4.29 11.06
CA ALA A 30 7.70 -5.01 12.10
C ALA A 30 7.06 -6.28 11.55
N VAL A 31 6.40 -6.21 10.39
CA VAL A 31 5.81 -7.37 9.72
C VAL A 31 6.88 -8.40 9.34
N LEU A 32 8.01 -7.96 8.78
CA LEU A 32 9.13 -8.85 8.43
C LEU A 32 9.70 -9.56 9.66
N ILE A 33 9.88 -8.85 10.77
CA ILE A 33 10.37 -9.45 12.04
C ILE A 33 9.38 -10.50 12.55
N ILE A 34 8.07 -10.19 12.52
CA ILE A 34 7.03 -11.13 12.95
C ILE A 34 7.03 -12.37 12.06
N LEU A 35 7.10 -12.21 10.74
CA LEU A 35 7.12 -13.32 9.79
C LEU A 35 8.38 -14.18 9.95
N LEU A 36 9.54 -13.55 10.14
CA LEU A 36 10.81 -14.26 10.38
C LEU A 36 10.75 -15.02 11.70
N ALA A 37 10.29 -14.39 12.77
CA ALA A 37 10.14 -15.05 14.07
C ALA A 37 9.18 -16.23 13.99
N ALA A 38 8.06 -16.08 13.28
CA ALA A 38 7.11 -17.15 13.03
C ALA A 38 7.72 -18.29 12.22
N GLY A 39 8.47 -18.00 11.16
CA GLY A 39 9.13 -19.00 10.31
C GLY A 39 10.24 -19.75 11.04
N VAL A 40 11.03 -19.08 11.87
CA VAL A 40 12.12 -19.71 12.64
C VAL A 40 11.57 -20.57 13.80
N SER A 41 10.44 -20.17 14.39
CA SER A 41 9.83 -20.88 15.51
C SER A 41 9.10 -22.17 15.13
N SER A 42 8.84 -22.37 13.83
CA SER A 42 8.05 -23.50 13.35
C SER A 42 8.75 -24.17 12.16
N PRO A 43 9.56 -25.22 12.42
CA PRO A 43 10.22 -25.98 11.35
C PRO A 43 9.22 -26.74 10.47
N ASP A 44 7.98 -26.88 10.90
CA ASP A 44 6.91 -27.49 10.13
C ASP A 44 5.97 -26.41 9.58
N LEU A 45 5.89 -26.29 8.26
CA LEU A 45 5.05 -25.32 7.54
C LEU A 45 3.55 -25.46 7.85
N THR A 46 3.14 -26.59 8.39
CA THR A 46 1.73 -26.86 8.75
C THR A 46 1.36 -26.39 10.15
N SER A 47 2.34 -26.25 11.04
CA SER A 47 2.16 -25.83 12.44
C SER A 47 2.60 -24.38 12.69
N GLY A 48 2.89 -23.61 11.64
CA GLY A 48 3.36 -22.22 11.74
C GLY A 48 2.37 -21.30 12.46
N LEU A 49 2.92 -20.26 13.09
CA LEU A 49 2.17 -19.19 13.78
C LEU A 49 1.12 -18.48 12.90
N LEU A 50 1.19 -18.66 11.58
CA LEU A 50 0.25 -18.15 10.59
C LEU A 50 -0.05 -19.24 9.57
N ASN A 51 -0.94 -20.15 9.93
CA ASN A 51 -1.52 -21.07 8.97
C ASN A 51 -2.64 -20.35 8.15
N PHE A 52 -3.09 -21.00 7.08
CA PHE A 52 -4.12 -20.44 6.20
C PHE A 52 -5.43 -20.10 6.95
N GLU A 53 -5.86 -20.94 7.88
CA GLU A 53 -7.09 -20.73 8.67
C GLU A 53 -6.97 -19.52 9.58
N GLN A 54 -5.82 -19.33 10.22
CA GLN A 54 -5.55 -18.16 11.07
C GLN A 54 -5.49 -16.88 10.23
N ALA A 55 -4.81 -16.91 9.08
CA ALA A 55 -4.79 -15.78 8.16
C ALA A 55 -6.19 -15.41 7.67
N GLN A 56 -7.01 -16.42 7.34
CA GLN A 56 -8.39 -16.22 6.93
C GLN A 56 -9.25 -15.69 8.09
N GLY A 57 -9.01 -16.14 9.32
CA GLY A 57 -9.68 -15.61 10.51
C GLY A 57 -9.37 -14.13 10.76
N ILE A 58 -8.10 -13.73 10.57
CA ILE A 58 -7.66 -12.33 10.67
C ILE A 58 -8.33 -11.48 9.58
N LEU A 59 -8.32 -11.95 8.33
CA LEU A 59 -8.96 -11.28 7.19
C LEU A 59 -10.50 -11.31 7.26
N GLY A 60 -11.09 -12.16 8.09
CA GLY A 60 -12.52 -12.15 8.40
C GLY A 60 -12.97 -10.97 9.26
N ASN A 61 -12.04 -10.17 9.79
CA ASN A 61 -12.36 -8.99 10.61
C ASN A 61 -12.40 -7.74 9.73
N TRP A 62 -13.56 -7.06 9.70
CA TRP A 62 -13.75 -5.84 8.90
C TRP A 62 -12.78 -4.70 9.26
N PHE A 63 -12.45 -4.56 10.56
CA PHE A 63 -11.54 -3.52 11.04
C PHE A 63 -10.11 -3.77 10.54
N VAL A 64 -9.66 -5.03 10.57
CA VAL A 64 -8.36 -5.43 10.01
C VAL A 64 -8.30 -5.13 8.52
N ASN A 65 -9.36 -5.45 7.77
CA ASN A 65 -9.43 -5.13 6.34
C ASN A 65 -9.36 -3.63 6.08
N LEU A 66 -10.02 -2.81 6.90
CA LEU A 66 -9.96 -1.35 6.77
C LEU A 66 -8.53 -0.83 7.01
N VAL A 67 -7.86 -1.31 8.06
CA VAL A 67 -6.46 -0.94 8.37
C VAL A 67 -5.52 -1.38 7.26
N LEU A 68 -5.64 -2.63 6.79
CA LEU A 68 -4.82 -3.14 5.69
C LEU A 68 -5.04 -2.35 4.39
N PHE A 69 -6.27 -1.99 4.08
CA PHE A 69 -6.56 -1.13 2.94
C PHE A 69 -5.85 0.22 3.05
N GLY A 70 -5.91 0.87 4.23
CA GLY A 70 -5.21 2.13 4.48
C GLY A 70 -3.69 1.99 4.32
N VAL A 71 -3.11 0.93 4.87
CA VAL A 71 -1.67 0.62 4.74
C VAL A 71 -1.30 0.41 3.26
N GLN A 72 -2.03 -0.42 2.53
CA GLN A 72 -1.75 -0.70 1.11
C GLN A 72 -1.89 0.54 0.24
N ALA A 73 -2.94 1.33 0.44
CA ALA A 73 -3.16 2.57 -0.31
C ALA A 73 -1.99 3.53 -0.13
N THR A 74 -1.55 3.77 1.12
CA THR A 74 -0.43 4.67 1.39
C THR A 74 0.90 4.14 0.85
N VAL A 75 1.15 2.83 0.94
CA VAL A 75 2.37 2.19 0.42
C VAL A 75 2.44 2.27 -1.10
N PHE A 76 1.37 1.89 -1.81
CA PHE A 76 1.35 1.96 -3.27
C PHE A 76 1.47 3.41 -3.75
N PHE A 77 0.74 4.33 -3.11
CA PHE A 77 0.83 5.74 -3.47
C PHE A 77 2.24 6.29 -3.27
N HIS A 78 2.89 5.97 -2.15
CA HIS A 78 4.27 6.36 -1.88
C HIS A 78 5.24 5.78 -2.92
N ALA A 79 5.13 4.49 -3.24
CA ALA A 79 6.01 3.82 -4.18
C ALA A 79 5.90 4.43 -5.59
N PHE A 80 4.69 4.58 -6.11
CA PHE A 80 4.48 5.14 -7.44
C PHE A 80 4.83 6.63 -7.52
N HIS A 81 4.59 7.39 -6.46
CA HIS A 81 5.03 8.77 -6.37
C HIS A 81 6.57 8.88 -6.44
N ARG A 82 7.29 8.03 -5.69
CA ARG A 82 8.76 7.94 -5.77
C ARG A 82 9.24 7.59 -7.17
N LEU A 83 8.64 6.59 -7.80
CA LEU A 83 8.97 6.18 -9.16
C LEU A 83 8.76 7.33 -10.16
N TYR A 84 7.64 8.03 -10.05
CA TYR A 84 7.35 9.20 -10.90
C TYR A 84 8.42 10.28 -10.77
N HIS A 85 8.82 10.62 -9.55
CA HIS A 85 9.87 11.63 -9.33
C HIS A 85 11.26 11.14 -9.75
N SER A 86 11.56 9.85 -9.59
CA SER A 86 12.83 9.27 -10.05
C SER A 86 13.02 9.37 -11.57
N LEU A 87 11.95 9.43 -12.37
CA LEU A 87 12.07 9.71 -13.81
C LEU A 87 12.71 11.07 -14.08
N HIS A 88 12.38 12.06 -13.25
CA HIS A 88 12.94 13.41 -13.36
C HIS A 88 14.43 13.41 -13.03
N ASP A 89 14.84 12.62 -12.02
CA ASP A 89 16.24 12.51 -11.60
C ASP A 89 17.12 11.84 -12.67
N VAL A 90 16.53 10.97 -13.49
CA VAL A 90 17.19 10.32 -14.64
C VAL A 90 17.20 11.21 -15.89
N GLY A 91 16.63 12.42 -15.81
CA GLY A 91 16.60 13.38 -16.92
C GLY A 91 15.46 13.16 -17.91
N ILE A 92 14.48 12.32 -17.58
CA ILE A 92 13.29 12.11 -18.40
C ILE A 92 12.29 13.23 -18.10
N HIS A 93 11.95 14.00 -19.15
CA HIS A 93 10.94 15.06 -19.01
C HIS A 93 9.56 14.44 -18.75
N THR A 94 9.04 14.65 -17.56
CA THR A 94 7.73 14.13 -17.18
C THR A 94 6.61 14.93 -17.85
N THR A 95 5.69 14.23 -18.49
CA THR A 95 4.50 14.79 -19.12
C THR A 95 3.26 14.47 -18.29
N LYS A 96 2.13 15.12 -18.60
CA LYS A 96 0.84 14.79 -17.99
C LYS A 96 0.48 13.31 -18.14
N LEU A 97 0.89 12.68 -19.24
CA LEU A 97 0.67 11.25 -19.47
C LEU A 97 1.39 10.39 -18.42
N HIS A 98 2.65 10.67 -18.12
CA HIS A 98 3.39 9.95 -17.07
C HIS A 98 2.69 10.08 -15.72
N HIS A 99 2.21 11.28 -15.38
CA HIS A 99 1.44 11.51 -14.16
C HIS A 99 0.21 10.57 -14.09
N TYR A 100 -0.63 10.56 -15.13
CA TYR A 100 -1.81 9.68 -15.16
C TYR A 100 -1.47 8.19 -15.11
N VAL A 101 -0.40 7.76 -15.77
CA VAL A 101 0.04 6.36 -15.78
C VAL A 101 0.47 5.93 -14.39
N PHE A 102 1.35 6.68 -13.72
CA PHE A 102 1.87 6.29 -12.41
C PHE A 102 0.80 6.33 -11.31
N TYR A 103 0.00 7.38 -11.24
CA TYR A 103 -1.07 7.46 -10.25
C TYR A 103 -2.25 6.54 -10.58
N GLY A 104 -2.54 6.32 -11.85
CA GLY A 104 -3.50 5.31 -12.29
C GLY A 104 -3.07 3.89 -11.92
N ALA A 105 -1.77 3.58 -12.07
CA ALA A 105 -1.21 2.30 -11.64
C ALA A 105 -1.28 2.13 -10.10
N ALA A 106 -0.99 3.18 -9.32
CA ALA A 106 -1.15 3.15 -7.86
C ALA A 106 -2.59 2.82 -7.45
N MET A 107 -3.56 3.47 -8.08
CA MET A 107 -4.99 3.21 -7.86
C MET A 107 -5.37 1.78 -8.25
N ALA A 108 -4.93 1.32 -9.43
CA ALA A 108 -5.21 -0.03 -9.91
C ALA A 108 -4.63 -1.10 -8.96
N CYS A 109 -3.40 -0.94 -8.48
CA CYS A 109 -2.79 -1.84 -7.50
C CYS A 109 -3.57 -1.84 -6.18
N THR A 110 -3.96 -0.67 -5.69
CA THR A 110 -4.73 -0.54 -4.44
C THR A 110 -6.09 -1.23 -4.55
N PHE A 111 -6.84 -1.01 -5.63
CA PHE A 111 -8.15 -1.65 -5.83
C PHE A 111 -8.03 -3.15 -6.08
N SER A 112 -6.99 -3.61 -6.79
CA SER A 112 -6.74 -5.04 -6.98
C SER A 112 -6.45 -5.74 -5.65
N ALA A 113 -5.61 -5.14 -4.81
CA ALA A 113 -5.32 -5.67 -3.49
C ALA A 113 -6.57 -5.68 -2.58
N MET A 114 -7.39 -4.62 -2.63
CA MET A 114 -8.66 -4.59 -1.92
C MET A 114 -9.62 -5.67 -2.41
N ALA A 115 -9.71 -5.92 -3.72
CA ALA A 115 -10.55 -6.97 -4.27
C ALA A 115 -10.14 -8.36 -3.77
N LEU A 116 -8.83 -8.64 -3.70
CA LEU A 116 -8.31 -9.88 -3.12
C LEU A 116 -8.65 -10.01 -1.63
N GLN A 117 -8.52 -8.92 -0.86
CA GLN A 117 -8.92 -8.92 0.56
C GLN A 117 -10.41 -9.19 0.76
N LEU A 118 -11.26 -8.56 -0.06
CA LEU A 118 -12.71 -8.80 0.00
C LEU A 118 -13.06 -10.23 -0.41
N ALA A 119 -12.38 -10.79 -1.40
CA ALA A 119 -12.55 -12.18 -1.77
C ALA A 119 -12.21 -13.13 -0.61
N ALA A 120 -11.13 -12.88 0.12
CA ALA A 120 -10.77 -13.62 1.32
C ALA A 120 -11.80 -13.40 2.45
N TYR A 121 -12.27 -12.17 2.64
CA TYR A 121 -13.29 -11.84 3.63
C TYR A 121 -14.60 -12.62 3.40
N PHE A 122 -15.05 -12.68 2.16
CA PHE A 122 -16.26 -13.41 1.78
C PHE A 122 -16.03 -14.92 1.55
N LYS A 123 -14.81 -15.42 1.79
CA LYS A 123 -14.46 -16.84 1.59
C LYS A 123 -14.81 -17.35 0.18
N LEU A 124 -14.42 -16.58 -0.84
CA LEU A 124 -14.71 -16.90 -2.24
C LEU A 124 -13.70 -17.90 -2.85
N TRP A 125 -12.70 -18.34 -2.10
CA TRP A 125 -11.71 -19.37 -2.45
C TRP A 125 -11.48 -20.31 -1.29
#